data_50ff49fa43317d55c159b01599cda14e
#
_entry.id   50ff49fa43317d55c159b01599cda14e
#
_cell.length_a   1.000
_cell.length_b   1.000
_cell.length_c   1.000
_cell.angle_alpha   90.00
_cell.angle_beta   90.00
_cell.angle_gamma   90.00
#
_symmetry.space_group_name_H-M   'P 1'
#
loop_
_entity.id
_entity.type
_entity.pdbx_description
1 polymer ?
#
loop_
_entity_poly.entity_id
_entity_poly.type
_entity_poly.pdbx_seq_one_letter_code
_entity_poly.pdbx_strand_id
1 'polypeptide(L)'
;MNSPDADETSAPSGLLIFLSGLVMKNLHVFALAASDHLVQPEEFSDVQAHTSALAILTDFRSHKPHMVDSHLEATEALEVMLAEDVKTKIVVDDAKEFIGVISVDDLADHTMLLKQMELRIRRDELLVRDLMHPRAGIRAIDYDQFKLATVSDVVSTLKKTHQEYLLVVDKDAHHIRGIVSSRDIASRLHTPVEIEKELTFVDIFTAVKVH
;
A
#
# COMPACT_ATOMS: atom_id res chain seq x y z
N MET A 1 37.99 64.00 -30.20
CA MET A 1 38.50 63.85 -28.86
C MET A 1 37.70 62.78 -28.17
N ASN A 2 38.39 61.68 -27.99
CA ASN A 2 38.15 60.53 -27.08
C ASN A 2 36.77 59.89 -26.93
N SER A 3 36.70 58.70 -27.57
CA SER A 3 36.11 57.49 -26.94
C SER A 3 36.82 57.12 -25.64
N PRO A 4 36.19 56.36 -24.71
CA PRO A 4 36.45 54.93 -24.75
C PRO A 4 35.27 54.04 -24.35
N ASP A 5 35.33 52.93 -24.98
CA ASP A 5 35.42 51.55 -24.48
C ASP A 5 34.17 50.89 -23.92
N ALA A 6 33.75 49.96 -24.73
CA ALA A 6 32.92 48.81 -24.41
C ALA A 6 33.57 47.92 -23.36
N ASP A 7 32.83 47.45 -22.40
CA ASP A 7 33.20 46.30 -21.60
C ASP A 7 32.21 45.16 -21.86
N GLU A 8 32.68 44.21 -22.67
CA GLU A 8 32.10 42.92 -22.89
C GLU A 8 32.32 42.08 -21.63
N THR A 9 31.33 41.92 -20.79
CA THR A 9 31.36 40.92 -19.75
C THR A 9 30.88 39.57 -20.30
N SER A 10 31.85 38.80 -20.69
CA SER A 10 31.78 37.39 -21.01
C SER A 10 30.97 36.60 -20.01
N ALA A 11 29.91 35.95 -20.47
CA ALA A 11 29.20 34.93 -19.73
C ALA A 11 30.11 33.71 -19.48
N PRO A 12 30.12 33.10 -18.28
CA PRO A 12 30.91 31.90 -18.04
C PRO A 12 30.33 30.72 -18.81
N SER A 13 31.18 30.10 -19.62
CA SER A 13 30.93 28.86 -20.32
C SER A 13 30.49 27.77 -19.36
N GLY A 14 29.25 27.31 -19.50
CA GLY A 14 28.73 26.19 -18.74
C GLY A 14 29.56 24.92 -18.99
N LEU A 15 30.08 24.38 -17.93
CA LEU A 15 30.81 23.10 -17.92
C LEU A 15 29.85 21.98 -18.33
N LEU A 16 29.99 21.48 -19.54
CA LEU A 16 29.29 20.29 -20.03
C LEU A 16 29.91 19.06 -19.36
N ILE A 17 29.22 18.48 -18.38
CA ILE A 17 29.61 17.17 -17.82
C ILE A 17 29.04 16.09 -18.74
N PHE A 18 29.91 15.43 -19.50
CA PHE A 18 29.55 14.26 -20.27
C PHE A 18 29.54 13.02 -19.37
N LEU A 19 28.36 12.50 -19.01
CA LEU A 19 28.19 11.13 -18.53
C LEU A 19 27.57 10.31 -19.67
N SER A 20 28.39 9.46 -20.28
CA SER A 20 28.01 8.37 -21.20
C SER A 20 26.87 8.70 -22.19
N GLY A 21 27.08 9.62 -23.10
CA GLY A 21 26.24 9.78 -24.29
C GLY A 21 24.84 10.41 -24.08
N LEU A 22 24.48 10.80 -22.87
CA LEU A 22 23.20 11.45 -22.58
C LEU A 22 23.37 12.98 -22.61
N VAL A 23 22.72 13.65 -23.56
CA VAL A 23 22.62 15.12 -23.57
C VAL A 23 21.57 15.54 -22.57
N MET A 24 21.98 16.08 -21.44
CA MET A 24 21.05 16.64 -20.45
C MET A 24 20.55 18.00 -20.95
N LYS A 25 19.22 18.17 -20.96
CA LYS A 25 18.57 19.47 -21.23
C LYS A 25 18.28 20.18 -19.90
N ASN A 26 18.64 21.44 -19.82
CA ASN A 26 18.17 22.29 -18.73
C ASN A 26 16.66 22.54 -18.88
N LEU A 27 15.92 22.37 -17.79
CA LEU A 27 14.49 22.68 -17.76
C LEU A 27 14.31 24.18 -17.46
N HIS A 28 13.32 24.80 -18.09
CA HIS A 28 12.92 26.16 -17.76
C HIS A 28 12.17 26.16 -16.43
N VAL A 29 12.58 26.99 -15.50
CA VAL A 29 11.91 27.20 -14.21
C VAL A 29 11.24 28.56 -14.17
N PHE A 30 10.13 28.66 -13.45
CA PHE A 30 9.36 29.88 -13.28
C PHE A 30 8.93 30.04 -11.81
N ALA A 31 8.54 31.26 -11.45
CA ALA A 31 8.03 31.55 -10.11
C ALA A 31 6.56 31.12 -9.99
N LEU A 32 6.18 30.58 -8.83
CA LEU A 32 4.78 30.24 -8.54
C LEU A 32 3.92 31.50 -8.49
N ALA A 33 2.72 31.42 -9.05
CA ALA A 33 1.68 32.45 -8.94
C ALA A 33 0.80 32.22 -7.71
N ALA A 34 0.14 33.26 -7.23
CA ALA A 34 -0.78 33.14 -6.09
C ALA A 34 -2.02 32.28 -6.40
N SER A 35 -2.28 32.00 -7.68
CA SER A 35 -3.33 31.09 -8.16
C SER A 35 -2.92 29.61 -8.17
N ASP A 36 -1.64 29.30 -7.98
CA ASP A 36 -1.16 27.92 -7.96
C ASP A 36 -1.47 27.31 -6.59
N HIS A 37 -2.22 26.22 -6.56
CA HIS A 37 -2.62 25.51 -5.35
C HIS A 37 -2.17 24.06 -5.39
N LEU A 38 -2.09 23.44 -4.21
CA LEU A 38 -1.80 22.02 -4.10
C LEU A 38 -3.01 21.19 -4.54
N VAL A 39 -2.74 20.27 -5.43
CA VAL A 39 -3.74 19.30 -5.86
C VAL A 39 -3.89 18.23 -4.78
N GLN A 40 -5.13 17.90 -4.42
CA GLN A 40 -5.46 16.85 -3.49
C GLN A 40 -5.83 15.56 -4.25
N PRO A 41 -5.46 14.36 -3.75
CA PRO A 41 -5.80 13.10 -4.41
C PRO A 41 -7.31 12.90 -4.62
N GLU A 42 -8.15 13.41 -3.70
CA GLU A 42 -9.60 13.33 -3.78
C GLU A 42 -10.17 14.11 -4.99
N GLU A 43 -9.48 15.17 -5.45
CA GLU A 43 -9.90 15.98 -6.60
C GLU A 43 -9.86 15.21 -7.92
N PHE A 44 -9.17 14.05 -7.95
CA PHE A 44 -9.05 13.17 -9.12
C PHE A 44 -9.82 11.86 -8.99
N SER A 45 -10.51 11.65 -7.90
CA SER A 45 -11.09 10.33 -7.59
C SER A 45 -12.60 10.27 -7.86
N ASP A 46 -13.00 10.42 -9.11
CA ASP A 46 -14.33 9.95 -9.56
C ASP A 46 -14.34 8.42 -9.71
N VAL A 47 -14.04 7.71 -8.61
CA VAL A 47 -14.12 6.24 -8.61
C VAL A 47 -15.57 5.85 -8.40
N GLN A 48 -16.12 5.15 -9.39
CA GLN A 48 -17.49 4.60 -9.36
C GLN A 48 -17.43 3.08 -9.54
N ALA A 49 -18.57 2.41 -9.30
CA ALA A 49 -18.66 0.95 -9.44
C ALA A 49 -18.19 0.40 -10.80
N HIS A 50 -18.41 1.14 -11.87
CA HIS A 50 -18.01 0.78 -13.23
C HIS A 50 -16.62 1.29 -13.65
N THR A 51 -15.93 2.04 -12.80
CA THR A 51 -14.56 2.49 -13.05
C THR A 51 -13.62 1.28 -13.16
N SER A 52 -12.59 1.37 -13.99
CA SER A 52 -11.56 0.33 -14.10
C SER A 52 -10.95 -0.01 -12.73
N ALA A 53 -10.78 -1.29 -12.44
CA ALA A 53 -10.13 -1.78 -11.22
C ALA A 53 -8.71 -1.22 -11.02
N LEU A 54 -8.03 -0.81 -12.11
CA LEU A 54 -6.71 -0.17 -12.01
C LEU A 54 -6.72 1.11 -11.18
N ALA A 55 -7.86 1.81 -11.12
CA ALA A 55 -8.00 3.04 -10.33
C ALA A 55 -7.90 2.80 -8.80
N ILE A 56 -8.16 1.57 -8.35
CA ILE A 56 -8.11 1.19 -6.93
C ILE A 56 -6.90 0.32 -6.58
N LEU A 57 -6.02 0.04 -7.55
CA LEU A 57 -4.82 -0.75 -7.33
C LEU A 57 -3.73 0.10 -6.66
N THR A 58 -3.21 -0.35 -5.52
CA THR A 58 -1.92 0.11 -5.02
C THR A 58 -0.82 -0.64 -5.77
N ASP A 59 -0.38 -0.05 -6.90
CA ASP A 59 0.58 -0.66 -7.82
C ASP A 59 2.01 -0.49 -7.31
N PHE A 60 2.68 -1.59 -7.01
CA PHE A 60 4.06 -1.61 -6.49
C PHE A 60 5.13 -1.21 -7.53
N ARG A 61 4.76 -0.99 -8.79
CA ARG A 61 5.65 -0.33 -9.77
C ARG A 61 5.76 1.17 -9.55
N SER A 62 4.72 1.80 -9.04
CA SER A 62 4.64 3.24 -8.81
C SER A 62 4.71 3.61 -7.33
N HIS A 63 4.37 2.68 -6.43
CA HIS A 63 4.34 2.90 -5.00
C HIS A 63 5.16 1.83 -4.30
N LYS A 64 6.11 2.26 -3.47
CA LYS A 64 6.86 1.31 -2.64
C LYS A 64 5.89 0.60 -1.68
N PRO A 65 5.88 -0.76 -1.63
CA PRO A 65 5.04 -1.47 -0.68
C PRO A 65 5.44 -1.11 0.76
N HIS A 66 4.44 -0.90 1.60
CA HIS A 66 4.66 -0.80 3.04
C HIS A 66 4.98 -2.19 3.58
N MET A 67 6.21 -2.38 4.03
CA MET A 67 6.71 -3.67 4.51
C MET A 67 6.97 -3.62 6.01
N VAL A 68 6.88 -4.78 6.64
CA VAL A 68 7.25 -5.02 8.04
C VAL A 68 8.02 -6.33 8.15
N ASP A 69 8.99 -6.35 9.05
CA ASP A 69 9.76 -7.55 9.35
C ASP A 69 8.94 -8.54 10.18
N SER A 70 9.02 -9.81 9.86
CA SER A 70 8.28 -10.88 10.54
C SER A 70 8.69 -11.07 12.01
N HIS A 71 9.90 -10.66 12.38
CA HIS A 71 10.43 -10.75 13.73
C HIS A 71 10.20 -9.50 14.59
N LEU A 72 9.56 -8.45 14.02
CA LEU A 72 9.19 -7.27 14.80
C LEU A 72 8.14 -7.65 15.85
N GLU A 73 8.21 -7.04 17.03
CA GLU A 73 7.17 -7.21 18.06
C GLU A 73 5.82 -6.69 17.56
N ALA A 74 4.74 -7.41 17.89
CA ALA A 74 3.40 -7.09 17.42
C ALA A 74 2.93 -5.69 17.88
N THR A 75 3.29 -5.28 19.11
CA THR A 75 2.96 -3.95 19.64
C THR A 75 3.70 -2.84 18.91
N GLU A 76 4.99 -3.02 18.64
CA GLU A 76 5.78 -2.07 17.87
C GLU A 76 5.26 -1.95 16.43
N ALA A 77 4.91 -3.09 15.81
CA ALA A 77 4.31 -3.10 14.48
C ALA A 77 3.02 -2.28 14.42
N LEU A 78 2.16 -2.41 15.43
CA LEU A 78 0.92 -1.63 15.54
C LEU A 78 1.21 -0.13 15.64
N GLU A 79 2.14 0.26 16.51
CA GLU A 79 2.52 1.65 16.70
C GLU A 79 3.04 2.28 15.39
N VAL A 80 3.91 1.57 14.67
CA VAL A 80 4.43 2.01 13.37
C VAL A 80 3.32 2.14 12.35
N MET A 81 2.40 1.16 12.27
CA MET A 81 1.28 1.21 11.33
C MET A 81 0.34 2.39 11.60
N LEU A 82 0.06 2.68 12.87
CA LEU A 82 -0.77 3.82 13.26
C LEU A 82 -0.07 5.16 12.98
N ALA A 83 1.23 5.25 13.23
CA ALA A 83 2.02 6.47 12.97
C ALA A 83 2.13 6.79 11.48
N GLU A 84 2.19 5.76 10.63
CA GLU A 84 2.22 5.90 9.17
C GLU A 84 0.83 6.02 8.53
N ASP A 85 -0.24 5.92 9.29
CA ASP A 85 -1.64 5.79 8.83
C ASP A 85 -1.84 4.66 7.80
N VAL A 86 -1.10 3.57 7.97
CA VAL A 86 -1.17 2.38 7.09
C VAL A 86 -1.95 1.29 7.77
N LYS A 87 -2.97 0.77 7.08
CA LYS A 87 -3.88 -0.25 7.64
C LYS A 87 -3.45 -1.69 7.35
N THR A 88 -2.61 -1.89 6.34
CA THR A 88 -2.15 -3.21 5.90
C THR A 88 -0.70 -3.14 5.47
N LYS A 89 0.14 -4.06 5.94
CA LYS A 89 1.55 -4.17 5.53
C LYS A 89 1.86 -5.54 4.95
N ILE A 90 2.79 -5.56 4.01
CA ILE A 90 3.43 -6.77 3.48
C ILE A 90 4.43 -7.27 4.51
N VAL A 91 4.34 -8.51 4.91
CA VAL A 91 5.30 -9.14 5.84
C VAL A 91 6.40 -9.81 5.03
N VAL A 92 7.63 -9.52 5.42
CA VAL A 92 8.83 -10.06 4.78
C VAL A 92 9.71 -10.79 5.81
N ASP A 93 10.48 -11.75 5.32
CA ASP A 93 11.52 -12.43 6.09
C ASP A 93 12.86 -11.68 6.09
N ASP A 94 13.90 -12.28 6.67
CA ASP A 94 15.26 -11.73 6.72
C ASP A 94 15.88 -11.52 5.34
N ALA A 95 15.50 -12.32 4.34
CA ALA A 95 15.91 -12.19 2.96
C ALA A 95 15.09 -11.12 2.19
N LYS A 96 14.14 -10.45 2.86
CA LYS A 96 13.17 -9.51 2.29
C LYS A 96 12.21 -10.15 1.29
N GLU A 97 12.03 -11.47 1.37
CA GLU A 97 11.04 -12.19 0.59
C GLU A 97 9.65 -12.10 1.24
N PHE A 98 8.62 -12.07 0.40
CA PHE A 98 7.23 -12.01 0.82
C PHE A 98 6.80 -13.32 1.49
N ILE A 99 6.36 -13.23 2.74
CA ILE A 99 5.87 -14.38 3.51
C ILE A 99 4.42 -14.25 4.00
N GLY A 100 3.86 -13.05 3.99
CA GLY A 100 2.49 -12.84 4.45
C GLY A 100 2.03 -11.39 4.40
N VAL A 101 0.84 -11.14 4.95
CA VAL A 101 0.24 -9.82 5.10
C VAL A 101 -0.26 -9.69 6.53
N ILE A 102 -0.17 -8.49 7.09
CA ILE A 102 -0.72 -8.16 8.40
C ILE A 102 -1.53 -6.88 8.33
N SER A 103 -2.64 -6.82 9.04
CA SER A 103 -3.50 -5.65 9.16
C SER A 103 -3.52 -5.10 10.60
N VAL A 104 -3.98 -3.87 10.78
CA VAL A 104 -4.21 -3.28 12.11
C VAL A 104 -5.21 -4.12 12.93
N ASP A 105 -6.19 -4.77 12.27
CA ASP A 105 -7.18 -5.60 12.94
C ASP A 105 -6.57 -6.89 13.50
N ASP A 106 -5.55 -7.45 12.80
CA ASP A 106 -4.79 -8.60 13.31
C ASP A 106 -3.97 -8.26 14.56
N LEU A 107 -3.60 -6.98 14.69
CA LEU A 107 -2.87 -6.43 15.82
C LEU A 107 -3.78 -5.81 16.89
N ALA A 108 -5.09 -6.01 16.82
CA ALA A 108 -6.01 -5.55 17.86
C ALA A 108 -5.76 -6.28 19.19
N ASP A 109 -5.98 -5.59 20.32
CA ASP A 109 -5.70 -6.12 21.66
C ASP A 109 -6.33 -7.48 21.91
N HIS A 110 -7.56 -7.65 21.46
CA HIS A 110 -8.27 -8.91 21.65
C HIS A 110 -7.65 -10.06 20.83
N THR A 111 -7.22 -9.80 19.59
CA THR A 111 -6.55 -10.80 18.72
C THR A 111 -5.20 -11.18 19.31
N MET A 112 -4.41 -10.19 19.75
CA MET A 112 -3.15 -10.43 20.43
C MET A 112 -3.33 -11.27 21.71
N LEU A 113 -4.35 -10.97 22.53
CA LEU A 113 -4.63 -11.71 23.75
C LEU A 113 -4.97 -13.18 23.48
N LEU A 114 -5.80 -13.45 22.48
CA LEU A 114 -6.14 -14.81 22.09
C LEU A 114 -4.89 -15.59 21.64
N LYS A 115 -4.02 -14.94 20.86
CA LYS A 115 -2.78 -15.56 20.37
C LYS A 115 -1.77 -15.83 21.48
N GLN A 116 -1.64 -14.91 22.44
CA GLN A 116 -0.83 -15.13 23.64
C GLN A 116 -1.28 -16.37 24.44
N MET A 117 -2.60 -16.49 24.61
CA MET A 117 -3.17 -17.65 25.32
C MET A 117 -2.93 -18.96 24.55
N GLU A 118 -3.05 -18.94 23.23
CA GLU A 118 -2.78 -20.09 22.35
C GLU A 118 -1.32 -20.53 22.44
N LEU A 119 -0.38 -19.58 22.31
CA LEU A 119 1.06 -19.84 22.29
C LEU A 119 1.69 -19.93 23.69
N ARG A 120 0.96 -19.52 24.74
CA ARG A 120 1.42 -19.44 26.14
C ARG A 120 2.68 -18.56 26.29
N ILE A 121 2.71 -17.43 25.61
CA ILE A 121 3.79 -16.44 25.65
C ILE A 121 3.28 -15.12 26.21
N ARG A 122 4.21 -14.25 26.60
CA ARG A 122 3.89 -12.88 27.03
C ARG A 122 3.64 -11.98 25.82
N ARG A 123 3.06 -10.79 26.07
CA ARG A 123 2.74 -9.83 25.04
C ARG A 123 3.98 -9.32 24.30
N ASP A 124 5.06 -9.08 25.02
CA ASP A 124 6.36 -8.62 24.52
C ASP A 124 7.15 -9.71 23.75
N GLU A 125 6.68 -10.95 23.76
CA GLU A 125 7.25 -12.07 23.01
C GLU A 125 6.47 -12.34 21.71
N LEU A 126 5.30 -11.68 21.54
CA LEU A 126 4.44 -11.87 20.37
C LEU A 126 4.99 -11.11 19.16
N LEU A 127 5.23 -11.79 18.08
CA LEU A 127 5.85 -11.26 16.87
C LEU A 127 4.82 -11.14 15.74
N VAL A 128 5.11 -10.30 14.74
CA VAL A 128 4.31 -10.13 13.53
C VAL A 128 3.98 -11.47 12.87
N ARG A 129 4.97 -12.37 12.76
CA ARG A 129 4.78 -13.72 12.16
C ARG A 129 3.73 -14.59 12.86
N ASP A 130 3.46 -14.34 14.14
CA ASP A 130 2.50 -15.13 14.92
C ASP A 130 1.06 -14.71 14.63
N LEU A 131 0.86 -13.48 14.13
CA LEU A 131 -0.44 -12.85 13.86
C LEU A 131 -0.74 -12.64 12.38
N MET A 132 0.29 -12.66 11.51
CA MET A 132 0.10 -12.43 10.08
C MET A 132 -0.75 -13.50 9.41
N HIS A 133 -1.41 -13.13 8.32
CA HIS A 133 -1.95 -14.07 7.36
C HIS A 133 -0.82 -14.63 6.49
N PRO A 134 -0.49 -15.92 6.60
CA PRO A 134 0.65 -16.49 5.87
C PRO A 134 0.35 -16.58 4.37
N ARG A 135 1.39 -16.47 3.54
CA ARG A 135 1.34 -16.53 2.07
C ARG A 135 0.46 -17.66 1.53
N ALA A 136 0.49 -18.84 2.17
CA ALA A 136 -0.28 -20.00 1.73
C ALA A 136 -1.81 -19.80 1.78
N GLY A 137 -2.30 -18.94 2.69
CA GLY A 137 -3.72 -18.63 2.85
C GLY A 137 -4.20 -17.44 2.01
N ILE A 138 -3.30 -16.67 1.41
CA ILE A 138 -3.64 -15.43 0.70
C ILE A 138 -4.13 -15.74 -0.70
N ARG A 139 -5.22 -15.07 -1.11
CA ARG A 139 -5.77 -15.14 -2.45
C ARG A 139 -5.21 -14.03 -3.32
N ALA A 140 -5.06 -14.32 -4.61
CA ALA A 140 -4.55 -13.37 -5.59
C ALA A 140 -5.38 -13.40 -6.87
N ILE A 141 -5.40 -12.27 -7.57
CA ILE A 141 -5.99 -12.12 -8.91
C ILE A 141 -4.84 -11.97 -9.90
N ASP A 142 -4.99 -12.57 -11.06
CA ASP A 142 -4.10 -12.38 -12.19
C ASP A 142 -4.18 -10.93 -12.70
N TYR A 143 -3.03 -10.30 -12.92
CA TYR A 143 -2.97 -8.90 -13.38
C TYR A 143 -3.66 -8.69 -14.72
N ASP A 144 -3.56 -9.65 -15.65
CA ASP A 144 -4.23 -9.55 -16.95
C ASP A 144 -5.76 -9.60 -16.84
N GLN A 145 -6.27 -10.42 -15.92
CA GLN A 145 -7.69 -10.42 -15.57
C GLN A 145 -8.08 -9.11 -14.86
N PHE A 146 -7.24 -8.63 -13.93
CA PHE A 146 -7.50 -7.43 -13.16
C PHE A 146 -7.60 -6.17 -14.03
N LYS A 147 -6.77 -6.05 -15.07
CA LYS A 147 -6.82 -4.93 -16.04
C LYS A 147 -8.17 -4.79 -16.75
N LEU A 148 -8.89 -5.89 -16.92
CA LEU A 148 -10.18 -5.93 -17.61
C LEU A 148 -11.38 -5.79 -16.65
N ALA A 149 -11.13 -5.83 -15.34
CA ALA A 149 -12.15 -5.78 -14.31
C ALA A 149 -12.57 -4.34 -13.98
N THR A 150 -13.77 -4.22 -13.42
CA THR A 150 -14.28 -2.99 -12.79
C THR A 150 -14.12 -3.04 -11.29
N VAL A 151 -14.28 -1.89 -10.62
CA VAL A 151 -14.33 -1.81 -9.16
C VAL A 151 -15.42 -2.73 -8.59
N SER A 152 -16.60 -2.79 -9.23
CA SER A 152 -17.70 -3.68 -8.84
C SER A 152 -17.29 -5.15 -8.84
N ASP A 153 -16.52 -5.59 -9.84
CA ASP A 153 -16.05 -6.97 -9.95
C ASP A 153 -15.10 -7.32 -8.80
N VAL A 154 -14.21 -6.37 -8.44
CA VAL A 154 -13.29 -6.55 -7.32
C VAL A 154 -14.05 -6.63 -6.00
N VAL A 155 -15.01 -5.72 -5.74
CA VAL A 155 -15.86 -5.75 -4.54
C VAL A 155 -16.62 -7.07 -4.43
N SER A 156 -17.22 -7.52 -5.54
CA SER A 156 -17.94 -8.81 -5.60
C SER A 156 -16.99 -9.98 -5.26
N THR A 157 -15.76 -9.94 -5.77
CA THR A 157 -14.74 -10.96 -5.51
C THR A 157 -14.33 -10.99 -4.05
N LEU A 158 -14.05 -9.81 -3.45
CA LEU A 158 -13.71 -9.69 -2.02
C LEU A 158 -14.83 -10.27 -1.15
N LYS A 159 -16.09 -9.90 -1.42
CA LYS A 159 -17.26 -10.42 -0.69
C LYS A 159 -17.39 -11.93 -0.83
N LYS A 160 -17.29 -12.45 -2.04
CA LYS A 160 -17.44 -13.89 -2.33
C LYS A 160 -16.32 -14.73 -1.71
N THR A 161 -15.13 -14.19 -1.58
CA THR A 161 -13.97 -14.89 -1.02
C THR A 161 -13.77 -14.62 0.47
N HIS A 162 -14.63 -13.78 1.08
CA HIS A 162 -14.52 -13.33 2.47
C HIS A 162 -13.14 -12.76 2.82
N GLN A 163 -12.51 -12.09 1.82
CA GLN A 163 -11.18 -11.50 1.97
C GLN A 163 -11.28 -9.98 2.08
N GLU A 164 -10.58 -9.39 3.03
CA GLU A 164 -10.49 -7.92 3.17
C GLU A 164 -9.54 -7.29 2.14
N TYR A 165 -8.63 -8.09 1.60
CA TYR A 165 -7.67 -7.68 0.57
C TYR A 165 -7.38 -8.82 -0.40
N LEU A 166 -6.91 -8.46 -1.58
CA LEU A 166 -6.42 -9.39 -2.60
C LEU A 166 -5.08 -8.88 -3.14
N LEU A 167 -4.15 -9.78 -3.34
CA LEU A 167 -2.94 -9.48 -4.10
C LEU A 167 -3.23 -9.53 -5.60
N VAL A 168 -2.56 -8.68 -6.35
CA VAL A 168 -2.59 -8.72 -7.81
C VAL A 168 -1.21 -9.20 -8.28
N VAL A 169 -1.19 -10.28 -9.04
CA VAL A 169 0.04 -10.98 -9.44
C VAL A 169 0.16 -10.99 -10.95
N ASP A 170 1.31 -10.54 -11.43
CA ASP A 170 1.74 -10.75 -12.80
C ASP A 170 2.33 -12.18 -12.88
N LYS A 171 1.56 -13.12 -13.46
CA LYS A 171 1.93 -14.53 -13.50
C LYS A 171 3.11 -14.80 -14.42
N ASP A 172 3.20 -14.08 -15.53
CA ASP A 172 4.27 -14.28 -16.51
C ASP A 172 5.62 -13.83 -15.97
N ALA A 173 5.63 -12.74 -15.21
CA ALA A 173 6.81 -12.23 -14.54
C ALA A 173 7.05 -12.83 -13.14
N HIS A 174 6.12 -13.61 -12.61
CA HIS A 174 6.13 -14.10 -11.22
C HIS A 174 6.25 -12.99 -10.17
N HIS A 175 5.67 -11.82 -10.43
CA HIS A 175 5.74 -10.65 -9.56
C HIS A 175 4.41 -10.37 -8.85
N ILE A 176 4.47 -10.11 -7.54
CA ILE A 176 3.36 -9.48 -6.84
C ILE A 176 3.32 -8.03 -7.30
N ARG A 177 2.35 -7.71 -8.14
CA ARG A 177 2.21 -6.42 -8.78
C ARG A 177 1.65 -5.34 -7.87
N GLY A 178 0.78 -5.72 -6.95
CA GLY A 178 0.14 -4.79 -6.03
C GLY A 178 -0.86 -5.46 -5.11
N ILE A 179 -1.56 -4.61 -4.38
CA ILE A 179 -2.62 -4.99 -3.43
C ILE A 179 -3.85 -4.12 -3.65
N VAL A 180 -5.01 -4.68 -3.41
CA VAL A 180 -6.28 -3.96 -3.33
C VAL A 180 -7.00 -4.37 -2.06
N SER A 181 -7.52 -3.42 -1.29
CA SER A 181 -8.25 -3.68 -0.05
C SER A 181 -9.68 -3.13 -0.09
N SER A 182 -10.58 -3.77 0.64
CA SER A 182 -11.96 -3.30 0.81
C SER A 182 -12.01 -1.89 1.43
N ARG A 183 -11.08 -1.61 2.31
CA ARG A 183 -10.97 -0.34 3.04
C ARG A 183 -10.54 0.81 2.13
N ASP A 184 -9.54 0.59 1.26
CA ASP A 184 -9.11 1.57 0.27
C ASP A 184 -10.22 1.85 -0.77
N ILE A 185 -10.96 0.80 -1.16
CA ILE A 185 -12.12 0.92 -2.03
C ILE A 185 -13.21 1.75 -1.35
N ALA A 186 -13.55 1.44 -0.08
CA ALA A 186 -14.55 2.16 0.68
C ALA A 186 -14.22 3.65 0.81
N SER A 187 -12.96 3.97 1.09
CA SER A 187 -12.48 5.35 1.16
C SER A 187 -12.69 6.09 -0.15
N ARG A 188 -12.34 5.48 -1.29
CA ARG A 188 -12.43 6.10 -2.62
C ARG A 188 -13.86 6.18 -3.16
N LEU A 189 -14.72 5.23 -2.80
CA LEU A 189 -16.15 5.24 -3.17
C LEU A 189 -17.02 6.09 -2.23
N HIS A 190 -16.46 6.58 -1.12
CA HIS A 190 -17.21 7.21 -0.02
C HIS A 190 -18.39 6.35 0.45
N THR A 191 -18.28 5.03 0.33
CA THR A 191 -19.32 4.07 0.65
C THR A 191 -18.68 2.88 1.37
N PRO A 192 -19.24 2.44 2.51
CA PRO A 192 -18.69 1.29 3.22
C PRO A 192 -18.75 0.03 2.36
N VAL A 193 -17.65 -0.71 2.33
CA VAL A 193 -17.56 -2.03 1.72
C VAL A 193 -17.46 -3.06 2.85
N GLU A 194 -18.61 -3.56 3.27
CA GLU A 194 -18.67 -4.58 4.31
C GLU A 194 -18.31 -5.95 3.74
N ILE A 195 -17.32 -6.60 4.35
CA ILE A 195 -16.93 -7.97 4.08
C ILE A 195 -17.35 -8.81 5.29
N GLU A 196 -18.28 -9.71 5.08
CA GLU A 196 -18.63 -10.70 6.10
C GLU A 196 -17.45 -11.66 6.29
N LYS A 197 -16.90 -11.67 7.51
CA LYS A 197 -15.86 -12.65 7.88
C LYS A 197 -16.52 -14.02 8.07
N GLU A 198 -15.88 -15.08 7.62
CA GLU A 198 -16.29 -16.43 8.01
C GLU A 198 -16.19 -16.52 9.54
N LEU A 199 -17.33 -16.85 10.18
CA LEU A 199 -17.37 -17.04 11.63
C LEU A 199 -16.46 -18.23 12.00
N THR A 200 -15.44 -17.96 12.76
CA THR A 200 -14.60 -19.02 13.33
C THR A 200 -15.34 -19.70 14.49
N PHE A 201 -14.93 -20.92 14.83
CA PHE A 201 -15.48 -21.63 15.99
C PHE A 201 -15.35 -20.80 17.29
N VAL A 202 -14.30 -19.99 17.41
CA VAL A 202 -14.07 -19.09 18.53
C VAL A 202 -15.10 -17.96 18.57
N ASP A 203 -15.47 -17.39 17.44
CA ASP A 203 -16.49 -16.32 17.35
C ASP A 203 -17.85 -16.85 17.80
N ILE A 204 -18.21 -18.07 17.33
CA ILE A 204 -19.46 -18.76 17.72
C ILE A 204 -19.45 -19.04 19.23
N PHE A 205 -18.33 -19.55 19.76
CA PHE A 205 -18.21 -19.91 21.19
C PHE A 205 -18.27 -18.69 22.10
N THR A 206 -17.69 -17.57 21.67
CA THR A 206 -17.73 -16.29 22.40
C THR A 206 -19.14 -15.70 22.41
N ALA A 207 -19.84 -15.75 21.28
CA ALA A 207 -21.22 -15.27 21.18
C ALA A 207 -22.20 -16.08 22.06
N VAL A 208 -21.97 -17.39 22.23
CA VAL A 208 -22.82 -18.26 23.06
C VAL A 208 -22.56 -18.06 24.57
N LYS A 209 -21.36 -17.60 24.99
CA LYS A 209 -21.05 -17.37 26.42
C LYS A 209 -21.58 -16.07 27.00
N VAL A 210 -22.11 -15.18 26.21
CA VAL A 210 -22.60 -13.84 26.62
C VAL A 210 -24.09 -13.87 26.96
N HIS A 211 -24.74 -15.02 27.03
CA HIS A 211 -26.15 -15.17 27.43
C HIS A 211 -26.26 -15.94 28.74
#